data_9703cfbab24a8c6781170b2180e04284
#
_entry.id   9703cfbab24a8c6781170b2180e04284
#
_cell.length_a   1.000
_cell.length_b   1.000
_cell.length_c   1.000
_cell.angle_alpha   90.00
_cell.angle_beta   90.00
_cell.angle_gamma   90.00
#
_symmetry.space_group_name_H-M   'P 1'
#
loop_
_entity.id
_entity.type
_entity.pdbx_description
1 polymer ?
#
loop_
_entity_poly.entity_id
_entity_poly.type
_entity_poly.pdbx_seq_one_letter_code
_entity_poly.pdbx_strand_id
1 'polypeptide(L)' 'PFIHKMRKNLQNFKPTDYILCSGDPAIIGLSTAIVSDITQGRFNLLKWDRQETRYYPLSFNLFEKGIDDDRNKF' A
#
# COMPACT_ATOMS: atom_id res chain seq x y z
N PRO A 1 16.01 16.42 1.48
CA PRO A 1 16.11 14.99 1.69
C PRO A 1 15.04 14.23 0.92
N PHE A 2 15.41 13.05 0.53
CA PHE A 2 14.58 12.21 -0.31
C PHE A 2 13.21 11.90 0.30
N ILE A 3 13.20 11.52 1.59
CA ILE A 3 11.96 11.16 2.27
C ILE A 3 11.01 12.35 2.37
N HIS A 4 11.57 13.52 2.66
CA HIS A 4 10.77 14.72 2.75
C HIS A 4 10.10 15.04 1.42
N LYS A 5 10.84 14.88 0.34
CA LYS A 5 10.32 15.14 -0.99
C LYS A 5 9.23 14.16 -1.38
N MET A 6 9.42 12.88 -1.06
CA MET A 6 8.41 11.88 -1.31
C MET A 6 7.15 12.14 -0.50
N ARG A 7 7.32 12.50 0.76
CA ARG A 7 6.16 12.78 1.62
C ARG A 7 5.37 13.96 1.07
N LYS A 8 6.07 14.97 0.57
CA LYS A 8 5.41 16.12 -0.04
C LYS A 8 4.62 15.72 -1.28
N ASN A 9 5.20 14.85 -2.10
CA ASN A 9 4.53 14.42 -3.33
C ASN A 9 3.32 13.56 -3.05
N LEU A 10 3.30 12.87 -1.92
CA LEU A 10 2.23 11.93 -1.58
C LEU A 10 1.21 12.52 -0.61
N GLN A 11 1.38 13.77 -0.21
CA GLN A 11 0.57 14.34 0.86
C GLN A 11 -0.93 14.36 0.57
N ASN A 12 -1.31 14.34 -0.69
CA ASN A 12 -2.72 14.34 -1.07
C ASN A 12 -3.26 12.96 -1.41
N PHE A 13 -2.49 11.93 -1.11
CA PHE A 13 -2.89 10.56 -1.37
C PHE A 13 -4.08 10.20 -0.47
N LYS A 14 -5.06 9.52 -1.06
CA LYS A 14 -6.30 9.19 -0.37
C LYS A 14 -6.42 7.69 -0.19
N PRO A 15 -7.22 7.24 0.79
CA PRO A 15 -7.44 5.80 0.97
C PRO A 15 -8.05 5.11 -0.23
N THR A 16 -8.63 5.87 -1.15
CA THR A 16 -9.21 5.31 -2.38
C THR A 16 -8.22 5.23 -3.53
N ASP A 17 -7.03 5.78 -3.38
CA ASP A 17 -6.01 5.71 -4.39
C ASP A 17 -5.26 4.38 -4.31
N TYR A 18 -4.51 4.07 -5.35
CA TYR A 18 -3.78 2.80 -5.44
C TYR A 18 -2.30 3.05 -5.58
N ILE A 19 -1.50 2.19 -4.97
CA ILE A 19 -0.05 2.17 -5.18
C ILE A 19 0.25 1.05 -6.16
N LEU A 20 0.83 1.41 -7.29
CA LEU A 20 1.21 0.42 -8.30
C LEU A 20 2.50 -0.28 -7.87
N CYS A 21 2.44 -1.59 -7.73
CA CYS A 21 3.59 -2.39 -7.32
C CYS A 21 4.44 -2.73 -8.53
N SER A 22 5.06 -1.71 -9.10
CA SER A 22 5.93 -1.86 -10.28
C SER A 22 7.14 -0.95 -10.09
N GLY A 23 8.30 -1.45 -10.43
CA GLY A 23 9.53 -0.68 -10.32
C GLY A 23 10.38 -1.14 -9.16
N ASP A 24 11.16 -0.22 -8.61
CA ASP A 24 12.12 -0.50 -7.55
C ASP A 24 11.40 -0.90 -6.26
N PRO A 25 11.66 -2.10 -5.73
CA PRO A 25 11.01 -2.56 -4.51
C PRO A 25 11.23 -1.64 -3.31
N ALA A 26 12.39 -1.01 -3.21
CA ALA A 26 12.67 -0.11 -2.10
C ALA A 26 11.77 1.14 -2.17
N ILE A 27 11.55 1.65 -3.36
CA ILE A 27 10.68 2.80 -3.57
C ILE A 27 9.23 2.42 -3.29
N ILE A 28 8.81 1.24 -3.74
CA ILE A 28 7.46 0.75 -3.46
C ILE A 28 7.26 0.63 -1.95
N GLY A 29 8.22 0.05 -1.25
CA GLY A 29 8.13 -0.10 0.19
C GLY A 29 8.07 1.23 0.92
N LEU A 30 8.94 2.17 0.55
CA LEU A 30 8.95 3.48 1.18
C LEU A 30 7.66 4.24 0.89
N SER A 31 7.17 4.19 -0.34
CA SER A 31 5.91 4.83 -0.71
C SER A 31 4.76 4.28 0.10
N THR A 32 4.71 2.95 0.27
CA THR A 32 3.66 2.31 1.03
C THR A 32 3.71 2.75 2.49
N ALA A 33 4.90 2.83 3.06
CA ALA A 33 5.05 3.28 4.45
C ALA A 33 4.55 4.71 4.63
N ILE A 34 4.91 5.60 3.72
CA ILE A 34 4.48 6.99 3.78
C ILE A 34 2.97 7.10 3.60
N VAL A 35 2.43 6.39 2.62
CA VAL A 35 0.99 6.42 2.38
C VAL A 35 0.23 5.86 3.58
N SER A 36 0.73 4.77 4.16
CA SER A 36 0.11 4.18 5.34
C SER A 36 0.06 5.18 6.49
N ASP A 37 1.12 5.96 6.66
CA ASP A 37 1.16 7.00 7.69
C ASP A 37 0.11 8.07 7.41
N ILE A 38 0.02 8.52 6.18
CA ILE A 38 -0.90 9.59 5.79
C ILE A 38 -2.36 9.14 5.89
N THR A 39 -2.64 7.90 5.52
CA THR A 39 -4.00 7.37 5.45
C THR A 39 -4.40 6.59 6.69
N GLN A 40 -3.56 6.59 7.72
CA GLN A 40 -3.85 5.90 8.97
C GLN A 40 -4.05 4.41 8.74
N GLY A 41 -3.16 3.83 7.95
CA GLY A 41 -3.12 2.40 7.74
C GLY A 41 -4.07 1.86 6.69
N ARG A 42 -4.75 2.73 5.97
CA ARG A 42 -5.68 2.29 4.92
C ARG A 42 -5.06 2.56 3.56
N PHE A 43 -4.80 1.53 2.81
CA PHE A 43 -4.22 1.71 1.49
C PHE A 43 -4.52 0.53 0.59
N ASN A 44 -4.42 0.77 -0.70
CA ASN A 44 -4.63 -0.25 -1.71
C ASN A 44 -3.38 -0.39 -2.55
N LEU A 45 -3.01 -1.62 -2.82
CA LEU A 45 -1.93 -1.93 -3.73
C LEU A 45 -2.51 -2.49 -5.01
N LEU A 46 -1.85 -2.22 -6.12
CA LEU A 46 -2.25 -2.77 -7.40
C LEU A 46 -1.09 -3.61 -7.91
N LYS A 47 -1.34 -4.91 -8.02
CA LYS A 47 -0.29 -5.86 -8.34
C LYS A 47 -0.59 -6.57 -9.65
N TRP A 48 0.46 -6.81 -10.42
CA TRP A 48 0.33 -7.53 -11.68
C TRP A 48 0.27 -9.03 -11.43
N ASP A 49 -0.74 -9.68 -12.02
CA ASP A 49 -0.86 -11.14 -11.98
C ASP A 49 -0.36 -11.69 -13.30
N ARG A 50 0.76 -12.38 -13.24
CA ARG A 50 1.41 -12.89 -14.44
C ARG A 50 0.59 -13.97 -15.11
N GLN A 51 -0.11 -14.79 -14.37
CA GLN A 51 -0.89 -15.88 -14.92
C GLN A 51 -2.17 -15.37 -15.56
N GLU A 52 -2.84 -14.43 -14.91
CA GLU A 52 -4.08 -13.88 -15.40
C GLU A 52 -3.85 -12.72 -16.36
N THR A 53 -2.63 -12.27 -16.48
CA THR A 53 -2.23 -11.18 -17.37
C THR A 53 -3.08 -9.94 -17.13
N ARG A 54 -3.21 -9.56 -15.87
CA ARG A 54 -3.98 -8.39 -15.48
C ARG A 54 -3.54 -7.91 -14.11
N TYR A 55 -3.89 -6.67 -13.79
CA TYR A 55 -3.70 -6.13 -12.46
C TYR A 55 -4.86 -6.56 -11.57
N TYR A 56 -4.56 -6.72 -10.29
CA TYR A 56 -5.60 -6.94 -9.31
C TYR A 56 -5.29 -6.15 -8.05
N PRO A 57 -6.34 -5.69 -7.35
CA PRO A 57 -6.16 -4.87 -6.17
C PRO A 57 -6.02 -5.70 -4.90
N LEU A 58 -5.26 -5.15 -3.96
CA LEU A 58 -5.16 -5.68 -2.61
C LEU A 58 -5.41 -4.52 -1.68
N SER A 59 -6.41 -4.65 -0.82
CA SER A 59 -6.81 -3.58 0.09
C SER A 59 -6.46 -3.96 1.51
N PHE A 60 -5.90 -3.00 2.25
CA PHE A 60 -5.43 -3.23 3.61
C PHE A 60 -5.93 -2.15 4.54
N ASN A 61 -6.19 -2.57 5.77
CA ASN A 61 -6.43 -1.67 6.88
C ASN A 61 -5.65 -2.24 8.06
N LEU A 62 -4.53 -1.61 8.36
CA LEU A 62 -3.59 -2.14 9.37
C LEU A 62 -4.15 -2.09 10.77
N PHE A 63 -5.15 -1.29 11.01
CA PHE A 63 -5.73 -1.14 12.35
C PHE A 63 -7.06 -1.84 12.48
N GLU A 64 -7.44 -2.61 11.47
CA GLU A 64 -8.64 -3.41 11.56
C GLU A 64 -8.42 -4.54 12.54
N LYS A 65 -9.33 -4.67 13.52
CA LYS A 65 -9.22 -5.74 14.48
C LYS A 65 -9.86 -6.98 13.90
N GLY A 66 -9.07 -8.04 13.85
CA GLY A 66 -9.58 -9.31 13.38
C GLY A 66 -10.54 -9.88 14.40
N ILE A 67 -11.53 -10.56 13.92
CA ILE A 67 -12.46 -11.26 14.78
C ILE A 67 -11.79 -12.43 15.42
N ASP A 68 -10.92 -13.04 14.67
CA ASP A 68 -10.33 -14.29 15.06
C ASP A 68 -8.90 -14.33 14.55
N ASP A 69 -8.00 -14.44 15.48
CA ASP A 69 -6.59 -14.41 15.15
C ASP A 69 -6.12 -15.66 14.45
N ASP A 70 -6.88 -16.72 14.53
CA ASP A 70 -6.49 -17.95 13.89
C ASP A 70 -6.41 -17.82 12.39
N ARG A 71 -7.14 -16.88 11.87
CA ARG A 71 -7.16 -16.67 10.44
C ARG A 71 -5.93 -15.96 9.92
N ASN A 72 -5.13 -15.48 10.81
CA ASN A 72 -3.98 -14.68 10.42
C ASN A 72 -2.72 -15.47 10.31
N LYS A 73 -2.85 -16.69 10.04
CA LYS A 73 -1.67 -17.53 9.83
C LYS A 73 -1.23 -17.38 8.41
N PHE A 74 -0.01 -17.00 8.29
CA PHE A 74 0.61 -16.80 7.00
C PHE A 74 1.75 -17.74 6.81
#